data_7e13133e2c6cc497ab7b88106554f0ab
#
_entry.id   7e13133e2c6cc497ab7b88106554f0ab
#
_cell.length_a   1.000
_cell.length_b   1.000
_cell.length_c   1.000
_cell.angle_alpha   90.00
_cell.angle_beta   90.00
_cell.angle_gamma   90.00
#
_symmetry.space_group_name_H-M   'P 1'
#
loop_
_entity.id
_entity.type
_entity.pdbx_description
1 polymer ?
#
loop_
_entity_poly.entity_id
_entity_poly.type
_entity_poly.pdbx_seq_one_letter_code
_entity_poly.pdbx_strand_id
1 'polypeptide(L)'
;MANLVTSMCCVVLAAAVVAYAQRRSQLVGRNQYEKMGSDVTMLCGSLDNSTSVTWKVNGTDVRAPHRVEGPRLLLTHVNSSHNGLYSCFQNPHGERRDSINLRIGLPPGDLLITCRSNTYPKGFYCSWTLMHRTFIPTSFEVDVQHNQRSLEVQTDPFHKNRCHVRFPEVFSSFRYLVNVTAVNALGKAASTYTFEESSIVKPDPPERVVATPVRNNPRRLEVSWNSPSTWPDINGFPLKYFLRYRPLIREQWQHVELSDSTSHTITDAYAGKEYIIQVAAKDTEIGTWSDWSVAVHATTWIGEITSPPEVEPVPGVIPAKTSPSSVPSSKAPQKAEPPVGRAARVLTLFSPLMLGMLLLLM
;
A
#
# COMPACT_ATOMS: atom_id res chain seq x y z
N MET A 1 -30.14 45.62 -37.01
CA MET A 1 -29.92 46.09 -35.63
C MET A 1 -29.74 44.93 -34.61
N ALA A 2 -30.36 43.77 -34.82
CA ALA A 2 -30.23 42.63 -33.88
C ALA A 2 -28.81 42.06 -33.78
N ASN A 3 -28.04 42.03 -34.88
CA ASN A 3 -26.68 41.45 -34.89
C ASN A 3 -25.62 42.30 -34.16
N LEU A 4 -25.84 43.61 -33.99
CA LEU A 4 -24.90 44.49 -33.31
C LEU A 4 -25.05 44.36 -31.77
N VAL A 5 -26.28 44.17 -31.28
CA VAL A 5 -26.57 44.00 -29.86
C VAL A 5 -26.07 42.66 -29.33
N THR A 6 -26.21 41.57 -30.10
CA THR A 6 -25.68 40.26 -29.76
C THR A 6 -24.14 40.23 -29.75
N SER A 7 -23.48 40.92 -30.69
CA SER A 7 -22.02 41.02 -30.72
C SER A 7 -21.46 41.82 -29.54
N MET A 8 -22.10 42.95 -29.18
CA MET A 8 -21.70 43.71 -27.97
C MET A 8 -21.88 42.91 -26.67
N CYS A 9 -22.98 42.16 -26.56
CA CYS A 9 -23.25 41.35 -25.38
C CYS A 9 -22.17 40.23 -25.17
N CYS A 10 -21.75 39.60 -26.28
CA CYS A 10 -20.67 38.59 -26.24
C CYS A 10 -19.31 39.18 -25.86
N VAL A 11 -18.99 40.39 -26.36
CA VAL A 11 -17.72 41.07 -25.99
C VAL A 11 -17.70 41.49 -24.52
N VAL A 12 -18.82 42.00 -24.01
CA VAL A 12 -18.93 42.36 -22.56
C VAL A 12 -18.86 41.15 -21.67
N LEU A 13 -19.50 40.04 -22.03
CA LEU A 13 -19.41 38.78 -21.28
C LEU A 13 -17.98 38.21 -21.34
N ALA A 14 -17.31 38.21 -22.47
CA ALA A 14 -15.93 37.77 -22.58
C ALA A 14 -14.98 38.64 -21.76
N ALA A 15 -15.16 39.98 -21.78
CA ALA A 15 -14.37 40.89 -20.94
C ALA A 15 -14.63 40.68 -19.44
N ALA A 16 -15.88 40.42 -19.04
CA ALA A 16 -16.24 40.11 -17.67
C ALA A 16 -15.64 38.77 -17.17
N VAL A 17 -15.63 37.73 -18.03
CA VAL A 17 -15.00 36.44 -17.72
C VAL A 17 -13.49 36.57 -17.58
N VAL A 18 -12.85 37.34 -18.48
CA VAL A 18 -11.40 37.61 -18.40
C VAL A 18 -11.07 38.42 -17.15
N ALA A 19 -11.83 39.43 -16.82
CA ALA A 19 -11.65 40.23 -15.61
C ALA A 19 -11.88 39.39 -14.34
N TYR A 20 -12.87 38.49 -14.34
CA TYR A 20 -13.11 37.57 -13.23
C TYR A 20 -11.98 36.53 -13.10
N ALA A 21 -11.49 35.99 -14.20
CA ALA A 21 -10.34 35.06 -14.22
C ALA A 21 -9.05 35.75 -13.73
N GLN A 22 -8.80 36.99 -14.16
CA GLN A 22 -7.68 37.80 -13.67
C GLN A 22 -7.82 38.17 -12.18
N ARG A 23 -9.02 38.52 -11.68
CA ARG A 23 -9.26 38.71 -10.24
C ARG A 23 -9.04 37.42 -9.43
N ARG A 24 -9.44 36.28 -9.98
CA ARG A 24 -9.24 34.97 -9.32
C ARG A 24 -7.77 34.58 -9.30
N SER A 25 -7.00 34.87 -10.34
CA SER A 25 -5.54 34.61 -10.36
C SER A 25 -4.76 35.52 -9.39
N GLN A 26 -5.23 36.73 -9.12
CA GLN A 26 -4.67 37.61 -8.08
C GLN A 26 -5.00 37.16 -6.65
N LEU A 27 -6.02 36.31 -6.46
CA LEU A 27 -6.37 35.72 -5.17
C LEU A 27 -5.53 34.46 -4.86
N VAL A 28 -5.01 33.79 -5.90
CA VAL A 28 -4.14 32.62 -5.74
C VAL A 28 -2.70 33.12 -5.78
N GLY A 29 -2.07 33.20 -4.62
CA GLY A 29 -0.67 33.62 -4.50
C GLY A 29 0.24 32.76 -5.36
N ARG A 30 1.33 33.37 -5.89
CA ARG A 30 2.37 32.60 -6.59
C ARG A 30 3.02 31.58 -5.63
N ASN A 31 3.32 30.38 -6.13
CA ASN A 31 4.03 29.40 -5.33
C ASN A 31 5.52 29.73 -5.26
N GLN A 32 6.07 29.69 -4.06
CA GLN A 32 7.51 29.74 -3.79
C GLN A 32 7.89 28.47 -3.03
N TYR A 33 8.85 27.73 -3.58
CA TYR A 33 9.33 26.48 -2.99
C TYR A 33 10.74 26.70 -2.43
N GLU A 34 10.95 26.31 -1.18
CA GLU A 34 12.23 26.52 -0.51
C GLU A 34 12.66 25.26 0.26
N LYS A 35 13.96 25.10 0.39
CA LYS A 35 14.54 23.93 1.05
C LYS A 35 14.37 24.04 2.58
N MET A 36 14.02 22.96 3.22
CA MET A 36 13.97 22.86 4.67
C MET A 36 15.35 23.19 5.29
N GLY A 37 15.35 24.04 6.32
CA GLY A 37 16.55 24.53 7.01
C GLY A 37 17.25 25.73 6.34
N SER A 38 16.80 26.18 5.17
CA SER A 38 17.35 27.38 4.52
C SER A 38 16.77 28.68 5.08
N ASP A 39 17.37 29.78 4.72
CA ASP A 39 16.84 31.12 4.94
C ASP A 39 16.07 31.54 3.68
N VAL A 40 14.91 32.19 3.87
CA VAL A 40 13.99 32.52 2.80
C VAL A 40 13.74 34.02 2.78
N THR A 41 13.81 34.59 1.58
CA THR A 41 13.43 35.99 1.34
C THR A 41 12.20 36.02 0.42
N MET A 42 11.14 36.68 0.87
CA MET A 42 9.94 36.94 0.07
C MET A 42 9.86 38.44 -0.25
N LEU A 43 9.56 38.77 -1.52
CA LEU A 43 9.45 40.15 -1.99
C LEU A 43 7.98 40.48 -2.28
N CYS A 44 7.54 41.62 -1.76
CA CYS A 44 6.20 42.17 -1.94
C CYS A 44 6.03 42.82 -3.32
N GLY A 45 5.74 42.01 -4.35
CA GLY A 45 5.58 42.51 -5.72
C GLY A 45 6.79 43.27 -6.24
N SER A 46 6.56 44.33 -7.00
CA SER A 46 7.57 45.20 -7.59
C SER A 46 7.69 46.55 -6.89
N LEU A 47 7.64 46.56 -5.54
CA LEU A 47 7.73 47.78 -4.76
C LEU A 47 9.19 48.25 -4.59
N ASP A 48 9.39 49.54 -4.46
CA ASP A 48 10.69 50.14 -4.17
C ASP A 48 11.20 49.74 -2.79
N ASN A 49 12.52 49.62 -2.66
CA ASN A 49 13.19 49.21 -1.40
C ASN A 49 12.85 50.09 -0.19
N SER A 50 12.42 51.33 -0.40
CA SER A 50 12.01 52.28 0.63
C SER A 50 10.55 52.10 1.09
N THR A 51 9.76 51.25 0.42
CA THR A 51 8.35 51.08 0.71
C THR A 51 8.16 50.24 1.98
N SER A 52 7.47 50.80 2.98
CA SER A 52 7.08 50.06 4.18
C SER A 52 5.88 49.15 3.91
N VAL A 53 6.00 47.86 4.32
CA VAL A 53 4.92 46.87 4.18
C VAL A 53 4.70 46.12 5.49
N THR A 54 3.47 45.63 5.66
CA THR A 54 3.10 44.68 6.72
C THR A 54 2.84 43.31 6.12
N TRP A 55 3.36 42.26 6.72
CA TRP A 55 3.17 40.91 6.28
C TRP A 55 2.24 40.10 7.18
N LYS A 56 1.37 39.30 6.56
CA LYS A 56 0.48 38.38 7.26
C LYS A 56 0.59 36.99 6.65
N VAL A 57 0.52 35.95 7.48
CA VAL A 57 0.47 34.54 7.07
C VAL A 57 -0.91 33.98 7.40
N ASN A 58 -1.59 33.39 6.41
CA ASN A 58 -2.94 32.85 6.55
C ASN A 58 -3.93 33.85 7.20
N GLY A 59 -3.75 35.15 6.92
CA GLY A 59 -4.60 36.24 7.47
C GLY A 59 -4.22 36.76 8.86
N THR A 60 -3.24 36.18 9.54
CA THR A 60 -2.73 36.57 10.86
C THR A 60 -1.31 37.13 10.76
N ASP A 61 -0.89 37.89 11.76
CA ASP A 61 0.48 38.38 11.80
C ASP A 61 1.50 37.26 11.85
N VAL A 62 2.67 37.48 11.25
CA VAL A 62 3.76 36.48 11.20
C VAL A 62 4.32 36.29 12.61
N ARG A 63 4.14 35.08 13.17
CA ARG A 63 4.60 34.74 14.53
C ARG A 63 6.00 34.13 14.57
N ALA A 64 6.46 33.53 13.46
CA ALA A 64 7.80 32.96 13.37
C ALA A 64 8.86 34.06 13.50
N PRO A 65 10.07 33.73 13.96
CA PRO A 65 11.20 34.67 13.92
C PRO A 65 11.39 35.19 12.50
N HIS A 66 11.25 36.50 12.32
CA HIS A 66 11.34 37.13 11.00
C HIS A 66 11.94 38.54 11.10
N ARG A 67 12.40 39.04 9.98
CA ARG A 67 12.87 40.39 9.78
C ARG A 67 12.18 41.00 8.55
N VAL A 68 11.73 42.23 8.65
CA VAL A 68 11.17 42.97 7.52
C VAL A 68 12.13 44.10 7.15
N GLU A 69 12.55 44.11 5.88
CA GLU A 69 13.43 45.11 5.31
C GLU A 69 12.80 45.72 4.06
N GLY A 70 12.22 46.93 4.23
CA GLY A 70 11.41 47.52 3.16
C GLY A 70 10.29 46.60 2.71
N PRO A 71 10.23 46.22 1.41
CA PRO A 71 9.23 45.30 0.89
C PRO A 71 9.55 43.83 1.09
N ARG A 72 10.62 43.46 1.80
CA ARG A 72 11.12 42.10 1.96
C ARG A 72 10.79 41.53 3.32
N LEU A 73 10.35 40.26 3.33
CA LEU A 73 10.23 39.44 4.54
C LEU A 73 11.32 38.37 4.52
N LEU A 74 12.13 38.33 5.57
CA LEU A 74 13.19 37.34 5.76
C LEU A 74 12.77 36.37 6.87
N LEU A 75 12.79 35.07 6.57
CA LEU A 75 12.61 33.97 7.52
C LEU A 75 13.90 33.17 7.60
N THR A 76 14.30 32.76 8.79
CA THR A 76 15.53 31.99 9.00
C THR A 76 15.21 30.55 9.37
N HIS A 77 16.05 29.60 8.91
CA HIS A 77 15.97 28.18 9.25
C HIS A 77 14.55 27.60 9.10
N VAL A 78 13.93 27.83 7.93
CA VAL A 78 12.54 27.46 7.69
C VAL A 78 12.30 25.95 7.76
N ASN A 79 11.14 25.57 8.26
CA ASN A 79 10.62 24.19 8.34
C ASN A 79 9.15 24.14 7.90
N SER A 80 8.52 22.98 7.98
CA SER A 80 7.14 22.76 7.54
C SER A 80 6.10 23.66 8.24
N SER A 81 6.38 24.17 9.44
CA SER A 81 5.47 25.09 10.15
C SER A 81 5.38 26.48 9.51
N HIS A 82 6.35 26.82 8.65
CA HIS A 82 6.38 28.06 7.90
C HIS A 82 5.56 28.00 6.60
N ASN A 83 5.00 26.83 6.25
CA ASN A 83 4.09 26.71 5.09
C ASN A 83 2.87 27.59 5.28
N GLY A 84 2.49 28.34 4.24
CA GLY A 84 1.31 29.18 4.31
C GLY A 84 1.22 30.20 3.19
N LEU A 85 0.09 30.88 3.16
CA LEU A 85 -0.16 31.98 2.24
C LEU A 85 0.29 33.29 2.92
N TYR A 86 1.42 33.80 2.52
CA TYR A 86 1.95 35.09 2.95
C TYR A 86 1.38 36.18 2.07
N SER A 87 0.81 37.22 2.69
CA SER A 87 0.26 38.38 1.98
C SER A 87 0.90 39.63 2.53
N CYS A 88 1.31 40.53 1.66
CA CYS A 88 1.90 41.79 2.01
C CYS A 88 0.94 42.96 1.73
N PHE A 89 0.98 43.95 2.60
CA PHE A 89 0.10 45.13 2.60
C PHE A 89 0.94 46.38 2.67
N GLN A 90 0.72 47.33 1.77
CA GLN A 90 1.44 48.59 1.71
C GLN A 90 0.92 49.55 2.80
N ASN A 91 1.82 50.11 3.60
CA ASN A 91 1.52 51.12 4.56
C ASN A 91 1.49 52.52 3.93
N PRO A 92 0.65 53.49 4.40
CA PRO A 92 -0.30 53.35 5.50
C PRO A 92 -1.67 52.83 5.08
N HIS A 93 -1.96 52.68 3.79
CA HIS A 93 -3.30 52.40 3.27
C HIS A 93 -3.78 50.95 3.47
N GLY A 94 -2.93 50.03 3.84
CA GLY A 94 -3.30 48.62 4.09
C GLY A 94 -3.76 47.87 2.84
N GLU A 95 -3.39 48.35 1.64
CA GLU A 95 -3.74 47.71 0.38
C GLU A 95 -2.86 46.45 0.15
N ARG A 96 -3.50 45.31 -0.13
CA ARG A 96 -2.79 44.07 -0.43
C ARG A 96 -2.12 44.20 -1.80
N ARG A 97 -0.79 44.05 -1.82
CA ARG A 97 0.03 44.17 -3.03
C ARG A 97 0.38 42.85 -3.68
N ASP A 98 0.68 41.82 -2.87
CA ASP A 98 1.03 40.49 -3.41
C ASP A 98 0.67 39.39 -2.40
N SER A 99 0.66 38.16 -2.89
CA SER A 99 0.47 36.94 -2.08
C SER A 99 1.39 35.84 -2.57
N ILE A 100 2.10 35.20 -1.63
CA ILE A 100 3.07 34.13 -1.89
C ILE A 100 2.67 32.90 -1.08
N ASN A 101 2.43 31.81 -1.76
CA ASN A 101 2.18 30.52 -1.14
C ASN A 101 3.53 29.82 -0.91
N LEU A 102 4.10 29.99 0.28
CA LEU A 102 5.37 29.40 0.66
C LEU A 102 5.17 27.90 0.95
N ARG A 103 6.00 27.08 0.33
CA ARG A 103 6.04 25.63 0.48
C ARG A 103 7.46 25.17 0.77
N ILE A 104 7.66 24.62 1.97
CA ILE A 104 8.95 24.12 2.41
C ILE A 104 9.03 22.62 2.15
N GLY A 105 10.11 22.17 1.53
CA GLY A 105 10.30 20.77 1.19
C GLY A 105 11.77 20.39 1.06
N LEU A 106 11.95 19.22 0.46
CA LEU A 106 13.28 18.65 0.17
C LEU A 106 13.38 18.31 -1.33
N PRO A 107 14.56 18.39 -1.93
CA PRO A 107 14.79 17.83 -3.25
C PRO A 107 14.56 16.31 -3.22
N PRO A 108 14.23 15.66 -4.33
CA PRO A 108 14.18 14.21 -4.40
C PRO A 108 15.54 13.60 -4.07
N GLY A 109 15.52 12.40 -3.50
CA GLY A 109 16.70 11.55 -3.33
C GLY A 109 16.50 10.22 -4.04
N ASP A 110 17.23 9.21 -3.62
CA ASP A 110 17.18 7.88 -4.21
C ASP A 110 15.79 7.26 -4.15
N LEU A 111 15.48 6.45 -5.18
CA LEU A 111 14.25 5.71 -5.31
C LEU A 111 14.53 4.21 -5.16
N LEU A 112 13.66 3.54 -4.43
CA LEU A 112 13.57 2.07 -4.47
C LEU A 112 12.65 1.69 -5.62
N ILE A 113 13.19 1.00 -6.63
CA ILE A 113 12.45 0.54 -7.81
C ILE A 113 12.26 -0.97 -7.68
N THR A 114 11.05 -1.46 -7.94
CA THR A 114 10.71 -2.89 -8.00
C THR A 114 9.90 -3.19 -9.25
N CYS A 115 10.21 -4.29 -9.93
CA CYS A 115 9.47 -4.75 -11.09
C CYS A 115 8.96 -6.17 -10.89
N ARG A 116 7.79 -6.48 -11.45
CA ARG A 116 7.17 -7.80 -11.38
C ARG A 116 6.28 -8.05 -12.60
N SER A 117 6.28 -9.28 -13.10
CA SER A 117 5.29 -9.77 -14.04
C SER A 117 4.44 -10.87 -13.41
N ASN A 118 3.16 -10.58 -13.22
CA ASN A 118 2.12 -11.55 -12.87
C ASN A 118 1.20 -11.88 -14.05
N THR A 119 1.52 -11.34 -15.23
CA THR A 119 0.74 -11.46 -16.46
C THR A 119 1.60 -11.93 -17.66
N TYR A 120 2.66 -12.67 -17.37
CA TYR A 120 3.54 -13.20 -18.42
C TYR A 120 2.76 -14.03 -19.46
N PRO A 121 2.98 -13.88 -20.77
CA PRO A 121 4.02 -13.08 -21.41
C PRO A 121 3.58 -11.64 -21.80
N LYS A 122 2.42 -11.16 -21.35
CA LYS A 122 1.88 -9.87 -21.81
C LYS A 122 2.76 -8.68 -21.45
N GLY A 123 3.32 -8.67 -20.25
CA GLY A 123 4.14 -7.57 -19.79
C GLY A 123 4.42 -7.63 -18.28
N PHE A 124 5.03 -6.56 -17.82
CA PHE A 124 5.37 -6.37 -16.42
C PHE A 124 5.01 -4.96 -15.97
N TYR A 125 4.97 -4.77 -14.68
CA TYR A 125 4.86 -3.44 -14.09
C TYR A 125 6.06 -3.14 -13.21
N CYS A 126 6.44 -1.87 -13.18
CA CYS A 126 7.41 -1.35 -12.22
C CYS A 126 6.75 -0.32 -11.32
N SER A 127 7.15 -0.32 -10.07
CA SER A 127 6.74 0.67 -9.07
C SER A 127 7.96 1.22 -8.35
N TRP A 128 7.85 2.46 -7.87
CA TRP A 128 8.94 3.13 -7.18
C TRP A 128 8.47 3.91 -5.98
N THR A 129 9.36 4.05 -5.02
CA THR A 129 9.12 4.80 -3.79
C THR A 129 10.34 5.63 -3.47
N LEU A 130 10.13 6.91 -3.15
CA LEU A 130 11.20 7.77 -2.63
C LEU A 130 11.65 7.29 -1.26
N MET A 131 12.96 7.21 -1.03
CA MET A 131 13.53 6.81 0.26
C MET A 131 13.19 7.81 1.38
N HIS A 132 12.90 9.07 1.04
CA HIS A 132 12.40 10.07 1.96
C HIS A 132 11.32 10.94 1.34
N ARG A 133 10.46 11.53 2.18
CA ARG A 133 9.39 12.43 1.74
C ARG A 133 9.96 13.78 1.32
N THR A 134 9.48 14.30 0.20
CA THR A 134 9.87 15.61 -0.32
C THR A 134 9.02 16.77 0.21
N PHE A 135 7.81 16.50 0.72
CA PHE A 135 6.82 17.46 1.26
C PHE A 135 6.26 18.47 0.24
N ILE A 136 6.75 18.47 -0.98
CA ILE A 136 6.29 19.29 -2.11
C ILE A 136 5.95 18.39 -3.30
N PRO A 137 5.14 18.86 -4.26
CA PRO A 137 4.79 18.07 -5.44
C PRO A 137 6.03 17.58 -6.18
N THR A 138 6.09 16.26 -6.40
CA THR A 138 7.17 15.59 -7.12
C THR A 138 6.56 14.79 -8.26
N SER A 139 7.09 14.94 -9.46
CA SER A 139 6.76 14.18 -10.64
C SER A 139 7.83 13.14 -10.94
N PHE A 140 7.48 12.16 -11.78
CA PHE A 140 8.38 11.08 -12.16
C PHE A 140 8.41 10.95 -13.68
N GLU A 141 9.62 10.77 -14.20
CA GLU A 141 9.90 10.42 -15.59
C GLU A 141 10.51 9.02 -15.59
N VAL A 142 10.03 8.15 -16.48
CA VAL A 142 10.42 6.74 -16.54
C VAL A 142 10.88 6.41 -17.94
N ASP A 143 12.07 5.83 -18.05
CA ASP A 143 12.60 5.24 -19.29
C ASP A 143 12.91 3.76 -19.04
N VAL A 144 12.47 2.89 -19.93
CA VAL A 144 12.72 1.45 -19.86
C VAL A 144 13.41 1.01 -21.14
N GLN A 145 14.56 0.38 -21.01
CA GLN A 145 15.37 -0.10 -22.12
C GLN A 145 15.54 -1.61 -22.07
N HIS A 146 15.51 -2.20 -23.27
CA HIS A 146 15.81 -3.60 -23.51
C HIS A 146 16.63 -3.73 -24.78
N ASN A 147 17.76 -4.42 -24.74
CA ASN A 147 18.66 -4.56 -25.88
C ASN A 147 18.98 -3.22 -26.56
N GLN A 148 19.33 -2.19 -25.79
CA GLN A 148 19.66 -0.82 -26.24
C GLN A 148 18.51 -0.07 -26.97
N ARG A 149 17.28 -0.54 -26.83
CA ARG A 149 16.09 0.12 -27.38
C ARG A 149 15.18 0.54 -26.23
N SER A 150 14.69 1.77 -26.29
CA SER A 150 13.64 2.23 -25.37
C SER A 150 12.32 1.57 -25.70
N LEU A 151 11.63 1.11 -24.67
CA LEU A 151 10.30 0.51 -24.77
C LEU A 151 9.21 1.53 -24.49
N GLU A 152 8.01 1.27 -25.01
CA GLU A 152 6.84 2.07 -24.68
C GLU A 152 6.43 1.86 -23.23
N VAL A 153 6.37 2.94 -22.46
CA VAL A 153 5.99 2.95 -21.05
C VAL A 153 4.57 3.48 -20.92
N GLN A 154 3.67 2.67 -20.37
CA GLN A 154 2.30 3.05 -20.08
C GLN A 154 2.17 3.41 -18.60
N THR A 155 1.82 4.67 -18.31
CA THR A 155 1.60 5.12 -16.93
C THR A 155 0.32 4.52 -16.36
N ASP A 156 0.36 4.11 -15.10
CA ASP A 156 -0.83 3.61 -14.41
C ASP A 156 -1.77 4.80 -14.10
N PRO A 157 -3.04 4.76 -14.57
CA PRO A 157 -3.97 5.87 -14.35
C PRO A 157 -4.36 6.08 -12.88
N PHE A 158 -4.21 5.07 -12.04
CA PHE A 158 -4.60 5.11 -10.63
C PHE A 158 -3.40 5.31 -9.68
N HIS A 159 -2.19 4.94 -10.12
CA HIS A 159 -0.99 4.96 -9.29
C HIS A 159 0.14 5.74 -9.98
N LYS A 160 0.38 6.96 -9.51
CA LYS A 160 1.42 7.85 -10.06
C LYS A 160 2.85 7.28 -10.02
N ASN A 161 3.08 6.32 -9.13
CA ASN A 161 4.39 5.69 -8.91
C ASN A 161 4.44 4.28 -9.51
N ARG A 162 3.72 4.05 -10.60
CA ARG A 162 3.65 2.74 -11.26
C ARG A 162 3.54 2.92 -12.77
N CYS A 163 4.19 2.02 -13.50
CA CYS A 163 4.04 1.91 -14.93
C CYS A 163 3.91 0.46 -15.37
N HIS A 164 3.38 0.28 -16.58
CA HIS A 164 3.30 -1.01 -17.27
C HIS A 164 4.11 -0.96 -18.55
N VAL A 165 4.79 -2.09 -18.86
CA VAL A 165 5.61 -2.26 -20.05
C VAL A 165 5.30 -3.62 -20.64
N ARG A 166 5.15 -3.68 -21.98
CA ARG A 166 4.97 -4.96 -22.69
C ARG A 166 6.32 -5.61 -22.89
N PHE A 167 6.38 -6.95 -22.81
CA PHE A 167 7.54 -7.68 -23.22
C PHE A 167 7.68 -7.59 -24.76
N PRO A 168 8.84 -7.17 -25.27
CA PRO A 168 9.07 -7.13 -26.73
C PRO A 168 9.22 -8.54 -27.35
N GLU A 169 9.70 -9.49 -26.57
CA GLU A 169 9.90 -10.89 -26.89
C GLU A 169 9.76 -11.73 -25.61
N VAL A 170 9.61 -13.03 -25.73
CA VAL A 170 9.52 -13.96 -24.61
C VAL A 170 10.84 -14.74 -24.44
N PHE A 171 11.15 -15.15 -23.21
CA PHE A 171 12.39 -15.87 -22.87
C PHE A 171 13.65 -15.11 -23.28
N SER A 172 13.61 -13.78 -23.19
CA SER A 172 14.75 -12.96 -23.55
C SER A 172 15.93 -13.15 -22.57
N SER A 173 17.13 -13.29 -23.13
CA SER A 173 18.38 -13.30 -22.39
C SER A 173 18.96 -11.90 -22.13
N PHE A 174 18.39 -10.87 -22.76
CA PHE A 174 18.82 -9.49 -22.57
C PHE A 174 18.25 -8.90 -21.28
N ARG A 175 19.05 -8.08 -20.63
CA ARG A 175 18.63 -7.37 -19.42
C ARG A 175 17.74 -6.19 -19.75
N TYR A 176 16.80 -5.94 -18.88
CA TYR A 176 15.98 -4.73 -18.83
C TYR A 176 16.67 -3.71 -17.93
N LEU A 177 16.66 -2.45 -18.36
CA LEU A 177 17.16 -1.30 -17.60
C LEU A 177 16.00 -0.35 -17.39
N VAL A 178 15.62 -0.11 -16.15
CA VAL A 178 14.58 0.85 -15.76
C VAL A 178 15.23 2.02 -15.08
N ASN A 179 15.08 3.20 -15.66
CA ASN A 179 15.56 4.46 -15.11
C ASN A 179 14.37 5.32 -14.70
N VAL A 180 14.30 5.70 -13.44
CA VAL A 180 13.25 6.58 -12.88
C VAL A 180 13.88 7.85 -12.37
N THR A 181 13.46 8.99 -12.92
CA THR A 181 13.89 10.32 -12.49
C THR A 181 12.76 11.01 -11.74
N ALA A 182 12.98 11.32 -10.47
CA ALA A 182 12.10 12.16 -9.67
C ALA A 182 12.48 13.63 -9.83
N VAL A 183 11.49 14.49 -10.08
CA VAL A 183 11.69 15.92 -10.30
C VAL A 183 10.73 16.73 -9.44
N ASN A 184 11.23 17.74 -8.75
CA ASN A 184 10.43 18.75 -8.09
C ASN A 184 11.05 20.13 -8.23
N ALA A 185 10.43 21.17 -7.67
CA ALA A 185 10.92 22.55 -7.75
C ALA A 185 12.29 22.78 -7.11
N LEU A 186 12.76 21.86 -6.26
CA LEU A 186 14.03 21.99 -5.53
C LEU A 186 15.17 21.16 -6.13
N GLY A 187 14.87 20.31 -7.12
CA GLY A 187 15.89 19.50 -7.77
C GLY A 187 15.35 18.23 -8.44
N LYS A 188 16.29 17.40 -8.87
CA LYS A 188 16.02 16.09 -9.49
C LYS A 188 16.99 15.04 -8.96
N ALA A 189 16.54 13.78 -8.93
CA ALA A 189 17.35 12.60 -8.65
C ALA A 189 16.89 11.45 -9.54
N ALA A 190 17.82 10.61 -9.97
CA ALA A 190 17.54 9.45 -10.80
C ALA A 190 18.07 8.18 -10.12
N SER A 191 17.30 7.10 -10.21
CA SER A 191 17.71 5.76 -9.79
C SER A 191 17.46 4.76 -10.91
N THR A 192 18.33 3.76 -10.99
CA THR A 192 18.30 2.75 -12.04
C THR A 192 18.16 1.36 -11.43
N TYR A 193 17.31 0.54 -12.03
CA TYR A 193 17.13 -0.87 -11.67
C TYR A 193 17.31 -1.74 -12.89
N THR A 194 18.15 -2.77 -12.78
CA THR A 194 18.44 -3.70 -13.86
C THR A 194 18.02 -5.11 -13.46
N PHE A 195 17.34 -5.82 -14.35
CA PHE A 195 16.87 -7.19 -14.09
C PHE A 195 16.86 -8.05 -15.36
N GLU A 196 16.79 -9.35 -15.16
CA GLU A 196 16.52 -10.36 -16.18
C GLU A 196 15.04 -10.75 -16.13
N GLU A 197 14.45 -11.08 -17.27
CA GLU A 197 13.04 -11.45 -17.39
C GLU A 197 12.63 -12.52 -16.37
N SER A 198 13.45 -13.57 -16.27
CA SER A 198 13.24 -14.69 -15.34
C SER A 198 13.18 -14.27 -13.86
N SER A 199 13.83 -13.18 -13.49
CA SER A 199 13.89 -12.74 -12.09
C SER A 199 12.63 -12.03 -11.62
N ILE A 200 11.83 -11.48 -12.54
CA ILE A 200 10.64 -10.69 -12.22
C ILE A 200 9.33 -11.43 -12.50
N VAL A 201 9.38 -12.55 -13.24
CA VAL A 201 8.18 -13.38 -13.50
C VAL A 201 7.78 -14.07 -12.19
N LYS A 202 6.65 -13.69 -11.67
CA LYS A 202 6.09 -14.19 -10.42
C LYS A 202 4.57 -14.17 -10.50
N PRO A 203 3.88 -15.29 -10.72
CA PRO A 203 2.42 -15.36 -10.72
C PRO A 203 1.82 -14.81 -9.43
N ASP A 204 0.55 -14.49 -9.45
CA ASP A 204 -0.23 -14.29 -8.23
C ASP A 204 -0.54 -15.64 -7.58
N PRO A 205 -0.90 -15.69 -6.30
CA PRO A 205 -1.28 -16.93 -5.64
C PRO A 205 -2.48 -17.59 -6.30
N PRO A 206 -2.58 -18.94 -6.28
CA PRO A 206 -3.78 -19.65 -6.68
C PRO A 206 -5.02 -19.16 -5.93
N GLU A 207 -6.14 -19.15 -6.66
CA GLU A 207 -7.42 -18.62 -6.19
C GLU A 207 -8.37 -19.75 -5.80
N ARG A 208 -9.37 -19.44 -4.96
CA ARG A 208 -10.46 -20.35 -4.59
C ARG A 208 -9.97 -21.72 -4.12
N VAL A 209 -8.93 -21.72 -3.29
CA VAL A 209 -8.48 -22.96 -2.66
C VAL A 209 -9.58 -23.49 -1.77
N VAL A 210 -9.98 -24.74 -1.97
CA VAL A 210 -11.01 -25.46 -1.20
C VAL A 210 -10.44 -26.79 -0.76
N ALA A 211 -10.71 -27.18 0.48
CA ALA A 211 -10.34 -28.49 1.01
C ALA A 211 -11.59 -29.14 1.63
N THR A 212 -11.91 -30.35 1.18
CA THR A 212 -13.08 -31.09 1.64
C THR A 212 -12.70 -32.47 2.16
N PRO A 213 -13.37 -32.95 3.25
CA PRO A 213 -13.17 -34.31 3.72
C PRO A 213 -13.73 -35.32 2.72
N VAL A 214 -13.01 -36.39 2.47
CA VAL A 214 -13.49 -37.51 1.65
C VAL A 214 -14.43 -38.38 2.51
N ARG A 215 -15.71 -38.49 2.10
CA ARG A 215 -16.72 -39.25 2.84
C ARG A 215 -16.27 -40.70 3.08
N ASN A 216 -16.50 -41.21 4.26
CA ASN A 216 -16.09 -42.54 4.73
C ASN A 216 -14.57 -42.80 4.72
N ASN A 217 -13.77 -41.76 4.61
CA ASN A 217 -12.32 -41.89 4.70
C ASN A 217 -11.73 -40.88 5.67
N PRO A 218 -11.42 -41.29 6.90
CA PRO A 218 -10.96 -40.36 7.93
C PRO A 218 -9.52 -39.85 7.74
N ARG A 219 -8.82 -40.34 6.73
CA ARG A 219 -7.40 -40.00 6.47
C ARG A 219 -7.19 -39.23 5.17
N ARG A 220 -8.27 -38.81 4.49
CA ARG A 220 -8.17 -38.12 3.19
C ARG A 220 -8.85 -36.75 3.23
N LEU A 221 -8.17 -35.79 2.57
CA LEU A 221 -8.72 -34.48 2.22
C LEU A 221 -8.53 -34.25 0.73
N GLU A 222 -9.57 -33.89 0.04
CA GLU A 222 -9.51 -33.45 -1.36
C GLU A 222 -9.32 -31.94 -1.40
N VAL A 223 -8.26 -31.50 -2.07
CA VAL A 223 -7.90 -30.08 -2.20
C VAL A 223 -8.00 -29.70 -3.66
N SER A 224 -8.67 -28.59 -3.96
CA SER A 224 -8.75 -28.05 -5.31
C SER A 224 -8.56 -26.53 -5.29
N TRP A 225 -8.13 -25.95 -6.40
CA TRP A 225 -7.89 -24.51 -6.56
C TRP A 225 -8.06 -24.10 -8.02
N ASN A 226 -8.13 -22.80 -8.23
CA ASN A 226 -8.04 -22.21 -9.56
C ASN A 226 -6.67 -21.59 -9.78
N SER A 227 -6.20 -21.60 -11.02
CA SER A 227 -5.05 -20.80 -11.43
C SER A 227 -5.33 -19.32 -11.19
N PRO A 228 -4.29 -18.48 -10.95
CA PRO A 228 -4.49 -17.05 -10.82
C PRO A 228 -5.20 -16.46 -12.04
N SER A 229 -6.26 -15.70 -11.84
CA SER A 229 -7.03 -15.06 -12.92
C SER A 229 -6.24 -14.01 -13.69
N THR A 230 -5.16 -13.50 -13.09
CA THR A 230 -4.22 -12.57 -13.72
C THR A 230 -3.30 -13.25 -14.72
N TRP A 231 -3.11 -14.58 -14.65
CA TRP A 231 -2.24 -15.35 -15.56
C TRP A 231 -2.96 -15.60 -16.89
N PRO A 232 -2.53 -14.96 -18.00
CA PRO A 232 -3.40 -14.81 -19.16
C PRO A 232 -3.50 -16.03 -20.08
N ASP A 233 -2.44 -16.85 -20.11
CA ASP A 233 -2.34 -17.98 -21.03
C ASP A 233 -1.72 -19.19 -20.36
N ILE A 234 -2.58 -20.01 -19.74
CA ILE A 234 -2.16 -21.21 -19.04
C ILE A 234 -1.79 -22.36 -19.98
N ASN A 235 -2.25 -22.31 -21.24
CA ASN A 235 -1.94 -23.36 -22.22
C ASN A 235 -0.58 -23.13 -22.87
N GLY A 236 -0.24 -21.88 -23.19
CA GLY A 236 1.05 -21.50 -23.74
C GLY A 236 2.14 -21.38 -22.66
N PHE A 237 1.77 -21.00 -21.44
CA PHE A 237 2.65 -20.82 -20.29
C PHE A 237 2.07 -21.54 -19.06
N PRO A 238 2.25 -22.87 -18.98
CA PRO A 238 1.67 -23.69 -17.94
C PRO A 238 2.27 -23.37 -16.56
N LEU A 239 1.43 -23.48 -15.54
CA LEU A 239 1.84 -23.30 -14.16
C LEU A 239 2.02 -24.66 -13.47
N LYS A 240 3.04 -24.76 -12.65
CA LYS A 240 3.19 -25.82 -11.65
C LYS A 240 2.82 -25.26 -10.27
N TYR A 241 2.41 -26.16 -9.39
CA TYR A 241 1.89 -25.80 -8.09
C TYR A 241 2.67 -26.45 -6.97
N PHE A 242 2.74 -25.77 -5.84
CA PHE A 242 3.35 -26.29 -4.64
C PHE A 242 2.31 -26.21 -3.53
N LEU A 243 1.80 -27.37 -3.14
CA LEU A 243 0.85 -27.54 -2.04
C LEU A 243 1.61 -27.74 -0.74
N ARG A 244 1.26 -27.00 0.31
CA ARG A 244 1.71 -27.29 1.67
C ARG A 244 0.54 -27.50 2.60
N TYR A 245 0.70 -28.44 3.53
CA TYR A 245 -0.32 -28.74 4.53
C TYR A 245 0.31 -29.23 5.84
N ARG A 246 -0.37 -29.00 6.94
CA ARG A 246 -0.02 -29.53 8.24
C ARG A 246 -1.26 -29.62 9.14
N PRO A 247 -1.32 -30.58 10.08
CA PRO A 247 -2.34 -30.55 11.13
C PRO A 247 -2.07 -29.38 12.09
N LEU A 248 -3.09 -28.77 12.64
CA LEU A 248 -2.94 -27.65 13.60
C LEU A 248 -2.15 -28.04 14.86
N ILE A 249 -2.16 -29.33 15.21
CA ILE A 249 -1.44 -29.87 16.38
C ILE A 249 0.08 -29.98 16.19
N ARG A 250 0.60 -29.73 14.97
CA ARG A 250 2.04 -29.78 14.64
C ARG A 250 2.44 -28.56 13.83
N GLU A 251 3.69 -28.11 14.00
CA GLU A 251 4.22 -26.97 13.25
C GLU A 251 4.89 -27.34 11.94
N GLN A 252 5.27 -28.60 11.78
CA GLN A 252 6.00 -29.07 10.58
C GLN A 252 5.07 -29.16 9.38
N TRP A 253 5.45 -28.48 8.28
CA TRP A 253 4.76 -28.52 7.01
C TRP A 253 5.16 -29.72 6.17
N GLN A 254 4.20 -30.33 5.53
CA GLN A 254 4.39 -31.28 4.44
C GLN A 254 4.16 -30.55 3.10
N HIS A 255 4.85 -31.01 2.05
CA HIS A 255 4.87 -30.34 0.75
C HIS A 255 4.71 -31.34 -0.37
N VAL A 256 3.96 -30.94 -1.41
CA VAL A 256 3.78 -31.72 -2.65
C VAL A 256 3.92 -30.76 -3.83
N GLU A 257 4.84 -31.05 -4.75
CA GLU A 257 4.94 -30.34 -6.03
C GLU A 257 4.07 -31.06 -7.07
N LEU A 258 3.29 -30.32 -7.82
CA LEU A 258 2.32 -30.82 -8.80
C LEU A 258 2.52 -30.08 -10.11
N SER A 259 2.68 -30.85 -11.19
CA SER A 259 2.67 -30.33 -12.56
C SER A 259 1.30 -30.60 -13.17
N ASP A 260 0.74 -29.62 -13.87
CA ASP A 260 -0.46 -29.74 -14.70
C ASP A 260 -1.76 -30.14 -13.96
N SER A 261 -1.81 -30.03 -12.63
CA SER A 261 -3.01 -30.37 -11.85
C SER A 261 -3.42 -29.24 -10.93
N THR A 262 -4.70 -28.93 -10.91
CA THR A 262 -5.32 -27.96 -9.98
C THR A 262 -6.05 -28.63 -8.84
N SER A 263 -5.74 -29.89 -8.57
CA SER A 263 -6.29 -30.67 -7.45
C SER A 263 -5.29 -31.70 -6.94
N HIS A 264 -5.44 -32.07 -5.67
CA HIS A 264 -4.64 -33.12 -5.03
C HIS A 264 -5.42 -33.73 -3.86
N THR A 265 -5.27 -35.04 -3.69
CA THR A 265 -5.82 -35.74 -2.52
C THR A 265 -4.72 -36.00 -1.50
N ILE A 266 -4.78 -35.34 -0.35
CA ILE A 266 -3.95 -35.68 0.81
C ILE A 266 -4.42 -37.04 1.34
N THR A 267 -3.53 -38.02 1.44
CA THR A 267 -3.86 -39.42 1.79
C THR A 267 -3.32 -39.88 3.15
N ASP A 268 -2.49 -39.07 3.78
CA ASP A 268 -1.76 -39.37 5.01
C ASP A 268 -2.22 -38.53 6.21
N ALA A 269 -3.43 -37.94 6.12
CA ALA A 269 -3.95 -37.11 7.19
C ALA A 269 -4.31 -37.91 8.45
N TYR A 270 -4.18 -37.29 9.62
CA TYR A 270 -4.65 -37.83 10.89
C TYR A 270 -6.17 -37.72 11.00
N ALA A 271 -6.83 -38.81 11.37
CA ALA A 271 -8.25 -38.89 11.51
C ALA A 271 -8.79 -37.86 12.52
N GLY A 272 -9.86 -37.17 12.20
CA GLY A 272 -10.52 -36.19 13.05
C GLY A 272 -9.68 -34.97 13.41
N LYS A 273 -8.62 -34.66 12.64
CA LYS A 273 -7.76 -33.50 12.90
C LYS A 273 -8.01 -32.43 11.85
N GLU A 274 -7.97 -31.20 12.30
CA GLU A 274 -8.02 -30.00 11.47
C GLU A 274 -6.64 -29.72 10.86
N TYR A 275 -6.65 -29.40 9.57
CA TYR A 275 -5.46 -29.07 8.77
C TYR A 275 -5.53 -27.64 8.29
N ILE A 276 -4.37 -26.99 8.20
CA ILE A 276 -4.15 -25.75 7.46
C ILE A 276 -3.44 -26.08 6.16
N ILE A 277 -3.92 -25.50 5.06
CA ILE A 277 -3.52 -25.85 3.68
C ILE A 277 -3.33 -24.55 2.89
N GLN A 278 -2.26 -24.49 2.10
CA GLN A 278 -1.97 -23.37 1.21
C GLN A 278 -1.34 -23.88 -0.08
N VAL A 279 -1.50 -23.12 -1.17
CA VAL A 279 -0.97 -23.45 -2.49
C VAL A 279 -0.23 -22.24 -3.05
N ALA A 280 0.92 -22.48 -3.69
CA ALA A 280 1.66 -21.48 -4.46
C ALA A 280 1.75 -21.95 -5.93
N ALA A 281 1.96 -21.00 -6.84
CA ALA A 281 2.11 -21.26 -8.27
C ALA A 281 3.43 -20.70 -8.80
N LYS A 282 3.97 -21.33 -9.84
CA LYS A 282 5.15 -20.89 -10.58
C LYS A 282 4.99 -21.28 -12.05
N ASP A 283 5.49 -20.46 -12.97
CA ASP A 283 5.66 -20.88 -14.37
C ASP A 283 6.62 -22.08 -14.44
N THR A 284 6.36 -23.04 -15.35
CA THR A 284 7.15 -24.27 -15.45
C THR A 284 8.58 -24.01 -15.86
N GLU A 285 8.82 -23.00 -16.70
CA GLU A 285 10.12 -22.74 -17.32
C GLU A 285 10.91 -21.64 -16.59
N ILE A 286 10.25 -20.50 -16.28
CA ILE A 286 10.94 -19.33 -15.76
C ILE A 286 10.31 -18.80 -14.47
N GLY A 287 10.98 -17.83 -13.87
CA GLY A 287 10.41 -17.05 -12.77
C GLY A 287 10.57 -17.69 -11.40
N THR A 288 9.83 -17.17 -10.46
CA THR A 288 9.83 -17.53 -9.04
C THR A 288 8.45 -17.95 -8.56
N TRP A 289 8.40 -18.67 -7.44
CA TRP A 289 7.14 -19.04 -6.80
C TRP A 289 6.33 -17.81 -6.40
N SER A 290 5.02 -17.88 -6.59
CA SER A 290 4.07 -16.92 -6.04
C SER A 290 4.16 -16.86 -4.52
N ASP A 291 3.52 -15.86 -3.92
CA ASP A 291 3.20 -15.92 -2.51
C ASP A 291 2.20 -17.07 -2.26
N TRP A 292 2.07 -17.52 -1.01
CA TRP A 292 1.11 -18.54 -0.65
C TRP A 292 -0.33 -18.01 -0.78
N SER A 293 -1.24 -18.86 -1.21
CA SER A 293 -2.67 -18.57 -1.18
C SER A 293 -3.16 -18.22 0.23
N VAL A 294 -4.35 -17.65 0.32
CA VAL A 294 -5.06 -17.59 1.60
C VAL A 294 -5.14 -19.01 2.18
N ALA A 295 -4.83 -19.15 3.46
CA ALA A 295 -4.88 -20.42 4.15
C ALA A 295 -6.33 -20.92 4.27
N VAL A 296 -6.54 -22.19 3.95
CA VAL A 296 -7.82 -22.85 4.17
C VAL A 296 -7.69 -23.91 5.26
N HIS A 297 -8.78 -24.10 5.99
CA HIS A 297 -8.88 -25.04 7.09
C HIS A 297 -9.88 -26.14 6.75
N ALA A 298 -9.52 -27.39 6.99
CA ALA A 298 -10.40 -28.52 6.78
C ALA A 298 -10.12 -29.61 7.80
N THR A 299 -11.21 -30.21 8.31
CA THR A 299 -11.11 -31.39 9.22
C THR A 299 -11.39 -32.64 8.41
N THR A 300 -10.61 -33.69 8.62
CA THR A 300 -10.85 -34.99 7.99
C THR A 300 -12.19 -35.57 8.43
N TRP A 301 -12.73 -36.51 7.60
CA TRP A 301 -14.01 -37.13 7.89
C TRP A 301 -14.09 -37.69 9.33
N ILE A 302 -15.13 -37.29 10.04
CA ILE A 302 -15.55 -37.84 11.33
C ILE A 302 -16.88 -38.47 11.03
N GLY A 303 -17.04 -39.82 11.14
CA GLY A 303 -18.28 -40.52 10.83
C GLY A 303 -19.54 -39.78 11.33
N GLU A 304 -20.68 -40.00 10.68
CA GLU A 304 -21.95 -39.49 11.19
C GLU A 304 -22.12 -40.03 12.61
N ILE A 305 -22.28 -39.15 13.57
CA ILE A 305 -22.71 -39.54 14.91
C ILE A 305 -24.17 -40.02 14.71
N THR A 306 -24.32 -41.31 14.47
CA THR A 306 -25.68 -41.90 14.59
C THR A 306 -26.08 -41.67 16.04
N SER A 307 -27.07 -40.81 16.25
CA SER A 307 -27.78 -40.74 17.53
C SER A 307 -28.18 -42.18 17.89
N PRO A 308 -27.98 -42.60 19.16
CA PRO A 308 -28.44 -43.92 19.57
C PRO A 308 -29.90 -44.09 19.16
N PRO A 309 -30.29 -45.26 18.66
CA PRO A 309 -31.71 -45.50 18.28
C PRO A 309 -32.56 -45.11 19.49
N GLU A 310 -33.52 -44.24 19.25
CA GLU A 310 -34.54 -43.87 20.21
C GLU A 310 -35.20 -45.17 20.62
N VAL A 311 -35.00 -45.59 21.88
CA VAL A 311 -35.62 -46.79 22.44
C VAL A 311 -37.08 -46.45 22.57
N GLU A 312 -37.90 -47.02 21.68
CA GLU A 312 -39.35 -46.94 21.79
C GLU A 312 -39.76 -47.44 23.21
N PRO A 313 -40.62 -46.71 23.92
CA PRO A 313 -41.07 -47.13 25.23
C PRO A 313 -41.97 -48.40 25.09
N VAL A 314 -41.52 -49.47 25.67
CA VAL A 314 -42.33 -50.71 25.77
C VAL A 314 -43.60 -50.41 26.56
N PRO A 315 -44.82 -50.65 25.98
CA PRO A 315 -46.05 -50.41 26.73
C PRO A 315 -46.34 -51.54 27.74
N GLY A 316 -46.36 -51.14 28.99
CA GLY A 316 -46.98 -51.97 30.04
C GLY A 316 -46.20 -52.33 31.26
N VAL A 317 -45.90 -51.36 32.17
CA VAL A 317 -45.89 -51.66 33.61
C VAL A 317 -46.46 -50.43 34.33
N ILE A 318 -47.57 -50.66 35.06
CA ILE A 318 -48.29 -49.67 35.87
C ILE A 318 -47.43 -49.28 37.08
N PRO A 319 -47.23 -48.01 37.41
CA PRO A 319 -46.45 -47.63 38.57
C PRO A 319 -47.28 -47.57 39.84
N ALA A 320 -46.81 -48.18 40.89
CA ALA A 320 -47.33 -48.03 42.26
C ALA A 320 -47.00 -46.61 42.79
N LYS A 321 -48.04 -45.95 43.29
CA LYS A 321 -47.98 -44.68 44.00
C LYS A 321 -47.15 -44.76 45.26
N THR A 322 -46.20 -43.86 45.45
CA THR A 322 -45.75 -43.45 46.78
C THR A 322 -45.55 -41.93 46.80
N SER A 323 -46.30 -41.27 47.67
CA SER A 323 -46.34 -39.81 47.89
C SER A 323 -45.24 -39.35 48.91
N PRO A 324 -45.16 -38.08 49.25
CA PRO A 324 -43.92 -37.28 49.06
C PRO A 324 -43.20 -37.00 50.40
N SER A 325 -41.94 -36.67 50.31
CA SER A 325 -41.24 -36.03 51.42
C SER A 325 -40.39 -34.86 50.96
N SER A 326 -40.77 -33.77 51.48
CA SER A 326 -40.16 -32.45 51.77
C SER A 326 -38.79 -32.08 51.24
N VAL A 327 -38.76 -30.86 50.68
CA VAL A 327 -37.76 -29.86 50.39
C VAL A 327 -36.75 -29.62 51.56
N PRO A 328 -35.49 -29.22 51.30
CA PRO A 328 -35.24 -27.79 51.40
C PRO A 328 -34.39 -27.16 50.28
N SER A 329 -34.84 -25.97 50.00
CA SER A 329 -34.19 -24.87 49.30
C SER A 329 -32.75 -24.64 49.65
N SER A 330 -31.86 -24.41 48.67
CA SER A 330 -30.61 -23.69 48.89
C SER A 330 -30.12 -23.03 47.59
N LYS A 331 -30.27 -21.71 47.56
CA LYS A 331 -29.43 -20.65 47.06
C LYS A 331 -28.63 -20.83 45.74
N ALA A 332 -28.95 -19.94 44.81
CA ALA A 332 -28.14 -19.53 43.64
C ALA A 332 -26.78 -18.95 44.05
N PRO A 333 -25.73 -19.14 43.26
CA PRO A 333 -24.49 -18.36 43.40
C PRO A 333 -24.48 -17.19 42.41
N GLN A 334 -24.01 -16.08 42.94
CA GLN A 334 -23.77 -14.80 42.32
C GLN A 334 -22.72 -14.83 41.23
N LYS A 335 -22.96 -13.95 40.26
CA LYS A 335 -22.07 -13.43 39.23
C LYS A 335 -20.80 -12.85 39.84
N ALA A 336 -19.63 -13.34 39.46
CA ALA A 336 -18.33 -12.74 39.78
C ALA A 336 -17.78 -11.97 38.56
N GLU A 337 -17.49 -10.69 38.79
CA GLU A 337 -16.73 -9.82 37.84
C GLU A 337 -15.24 -10.18 37.91
N PRO A 338 -14.49 -9.97 36.78
CA PRO A 338 -13.06 -10.21 36.76
C PRO A 338 -12.27 -9.00 37.33
N PRO A 339 -11.14 -9.22 38.00
CA PRO A 339 -10.33 -8.15 38.55
C PRO A 339 -9.44 -7.46 37.52
N VAL A 340 -9.35 -6.15 37.68
CA VAL A 340 -8.42 -5.26 37.00
C VAL A 340 -6.99 -5.58 37.39
N GLY A 341 -6.17 -6.07 36.46
CA GLY A 341 -4.76 -6.33 36.68
C GLY A 341 -3.86 -5.17 36.30
N ARG A 342 -3.08 -4.69 37.22
CA ARG A 342 -2.04 -3.67 37.13
C ARG A 342 -0.95 -4.06 36.11
N ALA A 343 -0.58 -3.07 35.26
CA ALA A 343 0.61 -3.13 34.42
C ALA A 343 1.91 -3.19 35.24
N ALA A 344 2.69 -4.24 35.06
CA ALA A 344 4.06 -4.33 35.53
C ALA A 344 5.01 -3.89 34.41
N ARG A 345 5.77 -2.82 34.65
CA ARG A 345 6.90 -2.39 33.83
C ARG A 345 8.05 -3.39 34.03
N VAL A 346 8.47 -4.02 32.94
CA VAL A 346 9.74 -4.75 32.91
C VAL A 346 10.81 -3.82 32.32
N LEU A 347 11.75 -3.42 33.21
CA LEU A 347 13.02 -2.81 32.78
C LEU A 347 13.93 -3.94 32.26
N THR A 348 14.30 -3.88 30.99
CA THR A 348 15.40 -4.67 30.45
C THR A 348 16.68 -3.82 30.48
N LEU A 349 17.60 -4.23 31.32
CA LEU A 349 18.99 -3.77 31.36
C LEU A 349 19.73 -4.29 30.13
N PHE A 350 20.21 -3.37 29.27
CA PHE A 350 21.20 -3.67 28.25
C PHE A 350 22.59 -3.69 28.87
N SER A 351 23.28 -4.83 28.73
CA SER A 351 24.69 -4.96 28.99
C SER A 351 25.49 -4.76 27.71
N PRO A 352 26.52 -3.89 27.68
CA PRO A 352 27.39 -3.72 26.53
C PRO A 352 28.67 -4.55 26.76
N LEU A 353 28.83 -5.65 26.04
CA LEU A 353 30.13 -6.33 25.89
C LEU A 353 30.09 -7.21 24.66
N MET A 354 30.67 -6.73 23.57
CA MET A 354 31.47 -7.46 22.56
C MET A 354 31.88 -6.49 21.45
N LEU A 355 32.85 -5.65 21.77
CA LEU A 355 33.69 -4.98 20.77
C LEU A 355 35.05 -5.67 20.83
N GLY A 356 35.48 -6.30 19.75
CA GLY A 356 36.84 -6.78 19.61
C GLY A 356 37.00 -7.96 18.67
N MET A 357 37.85 -7.76 17.68
CA MET A 357 38.42 -8.75 16.74
C MET A 357 37.67 -8.98 15.43
N LEU A 358 38.03 -8.20 14.42
CA LEU A 358 38.65 -8.70 13.15
C LEU A 358 39.18 -7.54 12.32
N LEU A 359 40.38 -7.06 12.68
CA LEU A 359 41.35 -6.48 11.76
C LEU A 359 42.46 -7.53 11.65
N LEU A 360 42.66 -8.01 10.45
CA LEU A 360 43.85 -8.64 9.86
C LEU A 360 43.38 -9.78 8.90
N LEU A 361 43.46 -9.49 7.66
CA LEU A 361 44.14 -10.23 6.61
C LEU A 361 43.52 -9.91 5.24
N MET A 362 44.35 -9.17 4.50
CA MET A 362 44.42 -8.95 3.05
C MET A 362 43.29 -8.18 2.37
#